data_e89f89dfb395f089ab3d09c0b4ad9436
#
_entry.id   e89f89dfb395f089ab3d09c0b4ad9436
#
_cell.length_a   1.000
_cell.length_b   1.000
_cell.length_c   1.000
_cell.angle_alpha   90.00
_cell.angle_beta   90.00
_cell.angle_gamma   90.00
#
_symmetry.space_group_name_H-M   'P 1'
#
loop_
_entity.id
_entity.type
_entity.pdbx_description
1 polymer ?
#
loop_
_entity_poly.entity_id
_entity_poly.type
_entity_poly.pdbx_seq_one_letter_code
_entity_poly.pdbx_strand_id
1 'polypeptide(L)'
;MPDGAAKPSRILAWLVHAYTATGAVLAFIGAWGVVHGDDRLALGSMFVATIVDATDGALARRARVKEVLPDVDGGRIDDIVDYLTFVFLPMLLLEAAGGLYRFAALPVIAVVLLSSVYGFVAPDAKSSDYFFTGFPSYWNIVVLYLMLFHVSPGMNAAILLALSALVFVRIGWIYPSRTPTLRTLTLLLASAWAVLLVVIIWMWPFPPRAIAIASLLFPVYYIVLSLVLHARRRPFDAAQGRPFVPAQGGPAR
;
A
#
# COMPACT_ATOMS: atom_id res chain seq x y z
N MET A 1 20.93 29.44 -23.25
CA MET A 1 21.33 28.16 -22.67
C MET A 1 21.11 28.22 -21.17
N PRO A 2 20.17 27.53 -20.59
CA PRO A 2 20.08 27.37 -19.15
C PRO A 2 20.56 25.96 -18.79
N ASP A 3 21.87 25.75 -18.76
CA ASP A 3 22.50 24.52 -18.28
C ASP A 3 22.86 24.67 -16.79
N GLY A 4 21.83 24.53 -15.94
CA GLY A 4 21.99 24.49 -14.49
C GLY A 4 21.41 23.23 -13.83
N ALA A 5 21.02 22.21 -14.61
CA ALA A 5 20.56 20.95 -14.04
C ALA A 5 21.77 20.19 -13.48
N ALA A 6 21.90 20.13 -12.15
CA ALA A 6 22.93 19.35 -11.49
C ALA A 6 22.97 17.92 -12.06
N LYS A 7 24.17 17.42 -12.41
CA LYS A 7 24.33 16.06 -12.91
C LYS A 7 23.77 15.09 -11.89
N PRO A 8 22.96 14.10 -12.32
CA PRO A 8 22.36 13.16 -11.39
C PRO A 8 23.47 12.36 -10.66
N SER A 9 23.37 12.31 -9.32
CA SER A 9 24.39 11.71 -8.46
C SER A 9 24.12 10.23 -8.26
N ARG A 10 25.11 9.36 -8.57
CA ARG A 10 25.03 7.91 -8.28
C ARG A 10 24.88 7.64 -6.79
N ILE A 11 25.55 8.43 -5.94
CA ILE A 11 25.44 8.30 -4.48
C ILE A 11 24.00 8.58 -4.05
N LEU A 12 23.39 9.65 -4.54
CA LEU A 12 22.01 9.98 -4.21
C LEU A 12 21.04 8.89 -4.67
N ALA A 13 21.25 8.31 -5.86
CA ALA A 13 20.44 7.22 -6.36
C ALA A 13 20.54 5.95 -5.47
N TRP A 14 21.74 5.61 -5.01
CA TRP A 14 21.94 4.51 -4.05
C TRP A 14 21.32 4.81 -2.68
N LEU A 15 21.39 6.04 -2.20
CA LEU A 15 20.73 6.44 -0.94
C LEU A 15 19.21 6.30 -1.04
N VAL A 16 18.62 6.57 -2.20
CA VAL A 16 17.16 6.34 -2.41
C VAL A 16 16.85 4.85 -2.35
N HIS A 17 17.60 3.98 -3.03
CA HIS A 17 17.39 2.53 -2.90
C HIS A 17 17.59 2.03 -1.47
N ALA A 18 18.60 2.53 -0.77
CA ALA A 18 18.82 2.20 0.63
C ALA A 18 17.64 2.67 1.51
N TYR A 19 17.07 3.84 1.22
CA TYR A 19 15.89 4.35 1.91
C TYR A 19 14.68 3.42 1.73
N THR A 20 14.32 3.03 0.50
CA THR A 20 13.26 2.03 0.26
C THR A 20 13.57 0.72 0.99
N ALA A 21 14.82 0.22 0.91
CA ALA A 21 15.23 -1.01 1.55
C ALA A 21 15.15 -0.97 3.09
N THR A 22 15.13 0.21 3.73
CA THR A 22 14.91 0.31 5.19
C THR A 22 13.58 -0.29 5.62
N GLY A 23 12.60 -0.38 4.73
CA GLY A 23 11.33 -1.05 5.01
C GLY A 23 11.50 -2.54 5.37
N ALA A 24 12.52 -3.24 4.84
CA ALA A 24 12.83 -4.60 5.27
C ALA A 24 13.31 -4.64 6.75
N VAL A 25 14.06 -3.63 7.18
CA VAL A 25 14.46 -3.49 8.59
C VAL A 25 13.24 -3.19 9.46
N LEU A 26 12.33 -2.32 8.98
CA LEU A 26 11.08 -2.03 9.68
C LEU A 26 10.19 -3.26 9.77
N ALA A 27 10.11 -4.09 8.72
CA ALA A 27 9.40 -5.37 8.76
C ALA A 27 9.97 -6.30 9.84
N PHE A 28 11.30 -6.38 9.96
CA PHE A 28 11.95 -7.17 11.00
C PHE A 28 11.69 -6.61 12.40
N ILE A 29 11.79 -5.28 12.59
CA ILE A 29 11.47 -4.63 13.88
C ILE A 29 10.00 -4.90 14.27
N GLY A 30 9.08 -4.80 13.32
CA GLY A 30 7.68 -5.11 13.56
C GLY A 30 7.44 -6.57 13.93
N ALA A 31 8.09 -7.52 13.23
CA ALA A 31 8.04 -8.94 13.56
C ALA A 31 8.65 -9.22 14.95
N TRP A 32 9.73 -8.53 15.29
CA TRP A 32 10.31 -8.57 16.63
C TRP A 32 9.30 -8.12 17.68
N GLY A 33 8.57 -7.02 17.44
CA GLY A 33 7.48 -6.55 18.31
C GLY A 33 6.42 -7.63 18.50
N VAL A 34 5.96 -8.27 17.42
CA VAL A 34 4.97 -9.36 17.47
C VAL A 34 5.45 -10.51 18.36
N VAL A 35 6.69 -10.98 18.15
CA VAL A 35 7.27 -12.10 18.94
C VAL A 35 7.35 -11.79 20.43
N HIS A 36 7.53 -10.51 20.79
CA HIS A 36 7.64 -10.07 22.18
C HIS A 36 6.32 -9.52 22.75
N GLY A 37 5.21 -9.62 22.03
CA GLY A 37 3.91 -9.13 22.47
C GLY A 37 3.79 -7.60 22.52
N ASP A 38 4.63 -6.89 21.76
CA ASP A 38 4.58 -5.42 21.63
C ASP A 38 3.87 -5.01 20.33
N ASP A 39 2.54 -5.02 20.38
CA ASP A 39 1.69 -4.59 19.27
C ASP A 39 1.99 -3.15 18.85
N ARG A 40 2.33 -2.27 19.80
CA ARG A 40 2.65 -0.87 19.51
C ARG A 40 3.89 -0.75 18.62
N LEU A 41 4.92 -1.53 18.92
CA LEU A 41 6.14 -1.57 18.08
C LEU A 41 5.82 -2.11 16.69
N ALA A 42 5.00 -3.17 16.59
CA ALA A 42 4.59 -3.73 15.31
C ALA A 42 3.78 -2.74 14.47
N LEU A 43 2.75 -2.11 15.05
CA LEU A 43 1.92 -1.10 14.39
C LEU A 43 2.74 0.14 14.02
N GLY A 44 3.63 0.59 14.90
CA GLY A 44 4.53 1.72 14.65
C GLY A 44 5.49 1.46 13.49
N SER A 45 6.06 0.26 13.42
CA SER A 45 6.95 -0.15 12.32
C SER A 45 6.21 -0.16 10.98
N MET A 46 4.99 -0.70 10.93
CA MET A 46 4.14 -0.68 9.72
C MET A 46 3.77 0.75 9.32
N PHE A 47 3.48 1.62 10.28
CA PHE A 47 3.18 3.02 10.01
C PHE A 47 4.38 3.75 9.41
N VAL A 48 5.58 3.58 9.98
CA VAL A 48 6.82 4.18 9.45
C VAL A 48 7.13 3.62 8.06
N ALA A 49 6.94 2.31 7.84
CA ALA A 49 7.09 1.71 6.52
C ALA A 49 6.13 2.34 5.47
N THR A 50 4.88 2.62 5.87
CA THR A 50 3.92 3.33 5.01
C THR A 50 4.41 4.76 4.65
N ILE A 51 5.09 5.46 5.56
CA ILE A 51 5.70 6.77 5.26
C ILE A 51 6.88 6.64 4.29
N VAL A 52 7.70 5.61 4.46
CA VAL A 52 8.82 5.33 3.53
C VAL A 52 8.28 5.09 2.13
N ASP A 53 7.32 4.17 1.94
CA ASP A 53 6.67 3.88 0.67
C ASP A 53 6.02 5.13 0.03
N ALA A 54 5.25 5.89 0.80
CA ALA A 54 4.58 7.10 0.30
C ALA A 54 5.55 8.15 -0.26
N THR A 55 6.83 8.13 0.14
CA THR A 55 7.82 9.17 -0.18
C THR A 55 8.93 8.71 -1.13
N ASP A 56 9.28 7.43 -1.15
CA ASP A 56 10.43 6.92 -1.90
C ASP A 56 10.29 7.07 -3.41
N GLY A 57 9.11 6.82 -3.97
CA GLY A 57 8.85 7.03 -5.39
C GLY A 57 8.99 8.50 -5.81
N ALA A 58 8.71 9.46 -4.92
CA ALA A 58 8.96 10.88 -5.18
C ALA A 58 10.47 11.19 -5.14
N LEU A 59 11.19 10.62 -4.19
CA LEU A 59 12.64 10.72 -4.07
C LEU A 59 13.34 10.10 -5.27
N ALA A 60 12.90 8.90 -5.71
CA ALA A 60 13.46 8.20 -6.86
C ALA A 60 13.34 9.02 -8.16
N ARG A 61 12.17 9.67 -8.37
CA ARG A 61 11.98 10.57 -9.52
C ARG A 61 12.86 11.82 -9.45
N ARG A 62 12.98 12.44 -8.28
CA ARG A 62 13.83 13.62 -8.07
C ARG A 62 15.31 13.31 -8.28
N ALA A 63 15.75 12.15 -7.81
CA ALA A 63 17.11 11.67 -7.96
C ALA A 63 17.40 11.06 -9.35
N ARG A 64 16.38 10.96 -10.23
CA ARG A 64 16.49 10.36 -11.57
C ARG A 64 17.10 8.96 -11.53
N VAL A 65 16.69 8.15 -10.54
CA VAL A 65 17.31 6.85 -10.20
C VAL A 65 17.38 5.92 -11.41
N LYS A 66 16.30 5.82 -12.21
CA LYS A 66 16.26 4.95 -13.41
C LYS A 66 17.29 5.32 -14.48
N GLU A 67 17.69 6.61 -14.54
CA GLU A 67 18.70 7.07 -15.50
C GLU A 67 20.12 6.84 -15.00
N VAL A 68 20.31 6.90 -13.68
CA VAL A 68 21.63 6.85 -13.03
C VAL A 68 22.04 5.42 -12.70
N LEU A 69 21.08 4.57 -12.34
CA LEU A 69 21.27 3.16 -11.97
C LEU A 69 20.28 2.28 -12.74
N PRO A 70 20.38 2.20 -14.08
CA PRO A 70 19.44 1.45 -14.92
C PRO A 70 19.43 -0.06 -14.62
N ASP A 71 20.56 -0.59 -14.11
CA ASP A 71 20.73 -2.01 -13.81
C ASP A 71 20.09 -2.45 -12.48
N VAL A 72 19.61 -1.49 -11.66
CA VAL A 72 18.97 -1.76 -10.37
C VAL A 72 17.47 -1.51 -10.49
N ASP A 73 16.70 -2.57 -10.37
CA ASP A 73 15.24 -2.48 -10.41
C ASP A 73 14.69 -2.07 -9.03
N GLY A 74 14.55 -0.75 -8.84
CA GLY A 74 13.98 -0.19 -7.61
C GLY A 74 12.51 -0.59 -7.38
N GLY A 75 11.76 -0.91 -8.43
CA GLY A 75 10.39 -1.41 -8.31
C GLY A 75 10.33 -2.77 -7.65
N ARG A 76 11.30 -3.66 -7.94
CA ARG A 76 11.38 -4.96 -7.25
C ARG A 76 11.78 -4.83 -5.78
N ILE A 77 12.63 -3.85 -5.44
CA ILE A 77 12.95 -3.57 -4.03
C ILE A 77 11.67 -3.16 -3.31
N ASP A 78 10.92 -2.22 -3.88
CA ASP A 78 9.63 -1.72 -3.43
C ASP A 78 8.63 -2.87 -3.21
N ASP A 79 8.37 -3.67 -4.24
CA ASP A 79 7.42 -4.78 -4.19
C ASP A 79 7.76 -5.81 -3.08
N ILE A 80 9.07 -6.12 -2.87
CA ILE A 80 9.52 -7.04 -1.81
C ILE A 80 9.26 -6.44 -0.43
N VAL A 81 9.63 -5.18 -0.24
CA VAL A 81 9.48 -4.47 1.02
C VAL A 81 7.99 -4.29 1.35
N ASP A 82 7.19 -3.91 0.38
CA ASP A 82 5.75 -3.74 0.53
C ASP A 82 5.07 -5.06 0.90
N TYR A 83 5.46 -6.16 0.26
CA TYR A 83 4.90 -7.46 0.62
C TYR A 83 5.22 -7.83 2.08
N LEU A 84 6.41 -7.53 2.57
CA LEU A 84 6.79 -7.79 3.96
C LEU A 84 6.02 -6.90 4.94
N THR A 85 5.85 -5.61 4.63
CA THR A 85 5.31 -4.60 5.56
C THR A 85 3.79 -4.45 5.48
N PHE A 86 3.20 -4.61 4.28
CA PHE A 86 1.76 -4.45 4.08
C PHE A 86 0.99 -5.76 4.07
N VAL A 87 1.66 -6.90 3.89
CA VAL A 87 0.98 -8.21 3.80
C VAL A 87 1.43 -9.16 4.91
N PHE A 88 2.72 -9.51 4.93
CA PHE A 88 3.22 -10.55 5.82
C PHE A 88 3.15 -10.15 7.30
N LEU A 89 3.70 -9.00 7.64
CA LEU A 89 3.74 -8.51 9.02
C LEU A 89 2.34 -8.29 9.62
N PRO A 90 1.36 -7.67 8.93
CA PRO A 90 0.00 -7.57 9.44
C PRO A 90 -0.66 -8.92 9.74
N MET A 91 -0.45 -9.92 8.88
CA MET A 91 -1.00 -11.25 9.12
C MET A 91 -0.38 -11.91 10.33
N LEU A 92 0.93 -11.76 10.52
CA LEU A 92 1.64 -12.25 11.70
C LEU A 92 1.12 -11.58 12.99
N LEU A 93 0.90 -10.25 12.95
CA LEU A 93 0.36 -9.50 14.08
C LEU A 93 -1.06 -9.93 14.41
N LEU A 94 -1.94 -10.05 13.43
CA LEU A 94 -3.33 -10.43 13.65
C LEU A 94 -3.45 -11.85 14.24
N GLU A 95 -2.62 -12.79 13.78
CA GLU A 95 -2.57 -14.15 14.31
C GLU A 95 -2.09 -14.15 15.74
N ALA A 96 -0.97 -13.49 16.05
CA ALA A 96 -0.40 -13.41 17.39
C ALA A 96 -1.33 -12.75 18.41
N ALA A 97 -2.11 -11.75 17.95
CA ALA A 97 -3.14 -11.08 18.76
C ALA A 97 -4.42 -11.93 18.96
N GLY A 98 -4.47 -13.17 18.45
CA GLY A 98 -5.67 -14.02 18.53
C GLY A 98 -6.83 -13.54 17.66
N GLY A 99 -6.57 -12.74 16.65
CA GLY A 99 -7.57 -12.18 15.75
C GLY A 99 -8.22 -13.20 14.82
N LEU A 100 -7.78 -14.46 14.82
CA LEU A 100 -8.36 -15.56 14.05
C LEU A 100 -8.55 -16.79 14.96
N TYR A 101 -9.56 -17.61 14.64
CA TYR A 101 -9.69 -18.92 15.28
C TYR A 101 -8.49 -19.79 14.92
N ARG A 102 -7.87 -20.45 15.89
CA ARG A 102 -6.66 -21.27 15.72
C ARG A 102 -6.74 -22.30 14.57
N PHE A 103 -7.89 -22.93 14.40
CA PHE A 103 -8.10 -23.91 13.34
C PHE A 103 -8.25 -23.28 11.95
N ALA A 104 -8.63 -21.98 11.87
CA ALA A 104 -8.86 -21.25 10.63
C ALA A 104 -7.70 -20.30 10.29
N ALA A 105 -6.81 -20.00 11.23
CA ALA A 105 -5.76 -18.98 11.06
C ALA A 105 -4.87 -19.30 9.85
N LEU A 106 -4.27 -20.48 9.80
CA LEU A 106 -3.34 -20.84 8.73
C LEU A 106 -4.01 -20.83 7.33
N PRO A 107 -5.18 -21.46 7.10
CA PRO A 107 -5.81 -21.43 5.78
C PRO A 107 -6.25 -20.01 5.36
N VAL A 108 -6.78 -19.18 6.27
CA VAL A 108 -7.17 -17.80 5.94
C VAL A 108 -5.94 -16.97 5.59
N ILE A 109 -4.89 -17.03 6.41
CA ILE A 109 -3.63 -16.32 6.15
C ILE A 109 -3.01 -16.79 4.83
N ALA A 110 -3.00 -18.10 4.54
CA ALA A 110 -2.48 -18.61 3.28
C ALA A 110 -3.22 -18.01 2.07
N VAL A 111 -4.55 -17.87 2.13
CA VAL A 111 -5.33 -17.24 1.06
C VAL A 111 -4.93 -15.76 0.90
N VAL A 112 -4.79 -15.01 2.01
CA VAL A 112 -4.34 -13.61 1.98
C VAL A 112 -2.95 -13.49 1.34
N LEU A 113 -2.00 -14.30 1.79
CA LEU A 113 -0.62 -14.24 1.30
C LEU A 113 -0.56 -14.57 -0.20
N LEU A 114 -1.21 -15.66 -0.64
CA LEU A 114 -1.18 -16.10 -2.04
C LEU A 114 -1.91 -15.11 -2.96
N SER A 115 -3.08 -14.60 -2.58
CA SER A 115 -3.80 -13.60 -3.36
C SER A 115 -2.99 -12.32 -3.50
N SER A 116 -2.30 -11.89 -2.44
CA SER A 116 -1.46 -10.70 -2.47
C SER A 116 -0.22 -10.87 -3.36
N VAL A 117 0.44 -12.04 -3.34
CA VAL A 117 1.52 -12.33 -4.31
C VAL A 117 1.02 -12.13 -5.73
N TYR A 118 -0.17 -12.67 -6.07
CA TYR A 118 -0.75 -12.45 -7.38
C TYR A 118 -0.97 -10.96 -7.67
N GLY A 119 -1.52 -10.20 -6.71
CA GLY A 119 -1.75 -8.76 -6.85
C GLY A 119 -0.47 -7.97 -7.14
N PHE A 120 0.66 -8.32 -6.51
CA PHE A 120 1.96 -7.66 -6.73
C PHE A 120 2.60 -7.99 -8.08
N VAL A 121 2.40 -9.22 -8.59
CA VAL A 121 3.03 -9.65 -9.86
C VAL A 121 2.13 -9.46 -11.07
N ALA A 122 0.85 -9.08 -10.89
CA ALA A 122 -0.08 -8.91 -11.99
C ALA A 122 0.38 -7.76 -12.92
N PRO A 123 0.47 -8.00 -14.24
CA PRO A 123 0.97 -6.98 -15.18
C PRO A 123 0.14 -5.70 -15.21
N ASP A 124 -1.14 -5.79 -14.85
CA ASP A 124 -2.12 -4.70 -14.81
C ASP A 124 -2.37 -4.16 -13.39
N ALA A 125 -1.52 -4.53 -12.41
CA ALA A 125 -1.64 -4.07 -11.01
C ALA A 125 -1.63 -2.54 -10.89
N LYS A 126 -0.85 -1.84 -11.70
CA LYS A 126 -0.75 -0.38 -11.75
C LYS A 126 -1.10 0.09 -13.18
N SER A 127 -2.26 0.72 -13.35
CA SER A 127 -2.70 1.21 -14.66
C SER A 127 -2.00 2.53 -15.07
N SER A 128 -1.93 2.81 -16.38
CA SER A 128 -1.30 4.03 -16.93
C SER A 128 -2.00 5.33 -16.51
N ASP A 129 -3.26 5.26 -16.13
CA ASP A 129 -4.08 6.39 -15.66
C ASP A 129 -4.06 6.56 -14.13
N TYR A 130 -3.07 5.97 -13.45
CA TYR A 130 -2.81 6.10 -12.02
C TYR A 130 -3.89 5.50 -11.10
N PHE A 131 -4.30 4.29 -11.41
CA PHE A 131 -5.13 3.48 -10.50
C PHE A 131 -4.45 2.13 -10.22
N PHE A 132 -4.73 1.59 -9.05
CA PHE A 132 -4.46 0.19 -8.77
C PHE A 132 -5.65 -0.65 -9.24
N THR A 133 -5.38 -1.82 -9.80
CA THR A 133 -6.41 -2.78 -10.25
C THR A 133 -6.57 -3.88 -9.21
N GLY A 134 -7.79 -4.07 -8.73
CA GLY A 134 -8.07 -5.00 -7.63
C GLY A 134 -7.73 -4.40 -6.25
N PHE A 135 -8.08 -5.09 -5.17
CA PHE A 135 -7.74 -4.63 -3.82
C PHE A 135 -6.22 -4.48 -3.66
N PRO A 136 -5.72 -3.28 -3.30
CA PRO A 136 -4.28 -2.96 -3.34
C PRO A 136 -3.48 -3.52 -2.15
N SER A 137 -3.96 -4.57 -1.50
CA SER A 137 -3.26 -5.28 -0.40
C SER A 137 -2.85 -4.41 0.78
N TYR A 138 -3.67 -3.41 1.15
CA TYR A 138 -3.45 -2.56 2.34
C TYR A 138 -3.82 -3.29 3.63
N TRP A 139 -3.26 -4.48 3.84
CA TRP A 139 -3.59 -5.31 4.98
C TRP A 139 -3.13 -4.71 6.31
N ASN A 140 -2.08 -3.90 6.31
CA ASN A 140 -1.63 -3.16 7.48
C ASN A 140 -2.74 -2.24 8.02
N ILE A 141 -3.49 -1.57 7.15
CA ILE A 141 -4.62 -0.71 7.52
C ILE A 141 -5.81 -1.56 7.95
N VAL A 142 -6.10 -2.64 7.21
CA VAL A 142 -7.19 -3.56 7.53
C VAL A 142 -6.97 -4.13 8.95
N VAL A 143 -5.80 -4.71 9.22
CA VAL A 143 -5.47 -5.33 10.51
C VAL A 143 -5.52 -4.31 11.65
N LEU A 144 -4.98 -3.10 11.45
CA LEU A 144 -5.09 -2.03 12.44
C LEU A 144 -6.54 -1.81 12.86
N TYR A 145 -7.49 -1.69 11.90
CA TYR A 145 -8.90 -1.46 12.23
C TYR A 145 -9.60 -2.69 12.79
N LEU A 146 -9.27 -3.90 12.33
CA LEU A 146 -9.81 -5.14 12.91
C LEU A 146 -9.44 -5.25 14.40
N MET A 147 -8.20 -4.94 14.75
CA MET A 147 -7.73 -4.93 16.14
C MET A 147 -8.31 -3.75 16.93
N LEU A 148 -8.29 -2.54 16.36
CA LEU A 148 -8.78 -1.31 16.98
C LEU A 148 -10.25 -1.39 17.41
N PHE A 149 -11.08 -2.03 16.59
CA PHE A 149 -12.51 -2.22 16.87
C PHE A 149 -12.85 -3.57 17.48
N HIS A 150 -11.86 -4.37 17.86
CA HIS A 150 -12.02 -5.68 18.50
C HIS A 150 -13.00 -6.57 17.72
N VAL A 151 -12.85 -6.61 16.41
CA VAL A 151 -13.71 -7.39 15.53
C VAL A 151 -13.55 -8.88 15.82
N SER A 152 -14.65 -9.62 15.81
CA SER A 152 -14.61 -11.06 16.19
C SER A 152 -13.79 -11.88 15.18
N PRO A 153 -13.13 -12.98 15.63
CA PRO A 153 -12.28 -13.81 14.77
C PRO A 153 -12.99 -14.34 13.51
N GLY A 154 -14.28 -14.69 13.62
CA GLY A 154 -15.07 -15.13 12.48
C GLY A 154 -15.32 -14.03 11.45
N MET A 155 -15.60 -12.81 11.92
CA MET A 155 -15.78 -11.65 11.06
C MET A 155 -14.44 -11.22 10.43
N ASN A 156 -13.33 -11.29 11.18
CA ASN A 156 -11.99 -11.05 10.65
C ASN A 156 -11.70 -12.00 9.48
N ALA A 157 -11.94 -13.30 9.66
CA ALA A 157 -11.77 -14.29 8.58
C ALA A 157 -12.64 -13.96 7.35
N ALA A 158 -13.90 -13.61 7.55
CA ALA A 158 -14.82 -13.25 6.46
C ALA A 158 -14.34 -12.02 5.69
N ILE A 159 -13.90 -10.96 6.41
CA ILE A 159 -13.37 -9.73 5.81
C ILE A 159 -12.09 -10.03 5.02
N LEU A 160 -11.15 -10.79 5.59
CA LEU A 160 -9.89 -11.14 4.94
C LEU A 160 -10.14 -11.93 3.66
N LEU A 161 -11.02 -12.93 3.69
CA LEU A 161 -11.35 -13.74 2.51
C LEU A 161 -12.07 -12.91 1.43
N ALA A 162 -13.00 -12.04 1.83
CA ALA A 162 -13.71 -11.16 0.90
C ALA A 162 -12.73 -10.18 0.20
N LEU A 163 -11.82 -9.55 0.96
CA LEU A 163 -10.81 -8.66 0.39
C LEU A 163 -9.78 -9.42 -0.47
N SER A 164 -9.42 -10.66 -0.09
CA SER A 164 -8.58 -11.53 -0.92
C SER A 164 -9.23 -11.85 -2.27
N ALA A 165 -10.53 -12.11 -2.29
CA ALA A 165 -11.28 -12.28 -3.54
C ALA A 165 -11.30 -10.99 -4.37
N LEU A 166 -11.39 -9.81 -3.73
CA LEU A 166 -11.36 -8.51 -4.41
C LEU A 166 -10.01 -8.19 -5.08
N VAL A 167 -8.92 -8.87 -4.73
CA VAL A 167 -7.64 -8.75 -5.46
C VAL A 167 -7.82 -9.14 -6.93
N PHE A 168 -8.66 -10.15 -7.22
CA PHE A 168 -8.92 -10.66 -8.57
C PHE A 168 -10.02 -9.88 -9.31
N VAL A 169 -10.74 -9.01 -8.62
CA VAL A 169 -11.82 -8.21 -9.23
C VAL A 169 -11.24 -6.89 -9.75
N ARG A 170 -11.41 -6.59 -11.04
CA ARG A 170 -10.84 -5.42 -11.72
C ARG A 170 -11.55 -4.11 -11.33
N ILE A 171 -11.52 -3.76 -10.05
CA ILE A 171 -11.95 -2.46 -9.54
C ILE A 171 -10.75 -1.53 -9.50
N GLY A 172 -10.88 -0.33 -10.06
CA GLY A 172 -9.82 0.69 -10.01
C GLY A 172 -9.85 1.43 -8.67
N TRP A 173 -8.74 1.39 -7.94
CA TRP A 173 -8.53 2.14 -6.71
C TRP A 173 -7.61 3.33 -6.97
N ILE A 174 -7.92 4.50 -6.45
CA ILE A 174 -7.09 5.69 -6.69
C ILE A 174 -5.68 5.51 -6.12
N TYR A 175 -4.72 6.12 -6.81
CA TYR A 175 -3.36 6.28 -6.31
C TYR A 175 -3.26 7.68 -5.67
N PRO A 176 -3.31 7.81 -4.33
CA PRO A 176 -3.50 9.11 -3.65
C PRO A 176 -2.53 10.20 -4.08
N SER A 177 -1.26 9.85 -4.31
CA SER A 177 -0.22 10.81 -4.69
C SER A 177 -0.20 11.15 -6.19
N ARG A 178 -0.88 10.36 -7.05
CA ARG A 178 -0.79 10.48 -8.51
C ARG A 178 -2.10 10.77 -9.21
N THR A 179 -3.24 10.25 -8.70
CA THR A 179 -4.55 10.51 -9.29
C THR A 179 -4.84 12.02 -9.27
N PRO A 180 -5.05 12.68 -10.43
CA PRO A 180 -5.16 14.14 -10.48
C PRO A 180 -6.44 14.66 -9.82
N THR A 181 -7.54 13.87 -9.85
CA THR A 181 -8.84 14.28 -9.30
C THR A 181 -8.77 14.42 -7.78
N LEU A 182 -9.07 15.62 -7.28
CA LEU A 182 -9.06 15.99 -5.86
C LEU A 182 -7.73 15.72 -5.14
N ARG A 183 -6.61 15.67 -5.86
CA ARG A 183 -5.29 15.30 -5.32
C ARG A 183 -4.92 16.07 -4.05
N THR A 184 -5.08 17.39 -4.06
CA THR A 184 -4.73 18.23 -2.89
C THR A 184 -5.59 17.87 -1.69
N LEU A 185 -6.91 17.73 -1.88
CA LEU A 185 -7.83 17.32 -0.81
C LEU A 185 -7.47 15.93 -0.28
N THR A 186 -7.22 14.97 -1.18
CA THR A 186 -6.80 13.60 -0.82
C THR A 186 -5.53 13.60 0.03
N LEU A 187 -4.52 14.39 -0.36
CA LEU A 187 -3.27 14.48 0.40
C LEU A 187 -3.45 15.15 1.76
N LEU A 188 -4.28 16.20 1.85
CA LEU A 188 -4.60 16.85 3.12
C LEU A 188 -5.33 15.90 4.07
N LEU A 189 -6.34 15.17 3.57
CA LEU A 189 -7.07 14.19 4.36
C LEU A 189 -6.18 13.01 4.77
N ALA A 190 -5.30 12.53 3.88
CA ALA A 190 -4.33 11.49 4.19
C ALA A 190 -3.35 11.94 5.27
N SER A 191 -2.88 13.20 5.22
CA SER A 191 -1.98 13.75 6.24
C SER A 191 -2.67 13.88 7.59
N ALA A 192 -3.90 14.38 7.62
CA ALA A 192 -4.70 14.46 8.84
C ALA A 192 -4.96 13.06 9.43
N TRP A 193 -5.29 12.11 8.58
CA TRP A 193 -5.46 10.70 8.97
C TRP A 193 -4.17 10.09 9.53
N ALA A 194 -3.02 10.36 8.91
CA ALA A 194 -1.73 9.90 9.41
C ALA A 194 -1.45 10.42 10.84
N VAL A 195 -1.80 11.68 11.14
CA VAL A 195 -1.70 12.23 12.50
C VAL A 195 -2.61 11.48 13.48
N LEU A 196 -3.86 11.18 13.07
CA LEU A 196 -4.76 10.38 13.91
C LEU A 196 -4.20 8.98 14.17
N LEU A 197 -3.59 8.35 13.17
CA LEU A 197 -2.94 7.03 13.34
C LEU A 197 -1.76 7.10 14.31
N VAL A 198 -0.93 8.15 14.26
CA VAL A 198 0.14 8.36 15.26
C VAL A 198 -0.44 8.40 16.66
N VAL A 199 -1.53 9.16 16.87
CA VAL A 199 -2.19 9.26 18.17
C VAL A 199 -2.75 7.90 18.61
N ILE A 200 -3.41 7.17 17.69
CA ILE A 200 -3.95 5.83 17.97
C ILE A 200 -2.83 4.86 18.41
N ILE A 201 -1.73 4.81 17.66
CA ILE A 201 -0.59 3.93 17.95
C ILE A 201 0.08 4.34 19.27
N TRP A 202 0.23 5.64 19.52
CA TRP A 202 0.80 6.15 20.77
C TRP A 202 -0.03 5.72 21.99
N MET A 203 -1.35 5.78 21.88
CA MET A 203 -2.30 5.44 22.95
C MET A 203 -2.69 3.94 22.97
N TRP A 204 -2.10 3.12 22.10
CA TRP A 204 -2.39 1.68 22.05
C TRP A 204 -2.14 1.01 23.40
N PRO A 205 -2.99 0.07 23.88
CA PRO A 205 -4.13 -0.51 23.15
C PRO A 205 -5.49 0.18 23.39
N PHE A 206 -5.56 1.32 24.09
CA PHE A 206 -6.80 1.98 24.48
C PHE A 206 -6.92 3.43 23.98
N PRO A 207 -6.87 3.67 22.66
CA PRO A 207 -7.08 5.00 22.14
C PRO A 207 -8.54 5.46 22.36
N PRO A 208 -8.79 6.78 22.50
CA PRO A 208 -10.14 7.31 22.62
C PRO A 208 -11.03 6.91 21.44
N ARG A 209 -12.22 6.39 21.74
CA ARG A 209 -13.17 5.92 20.72
C ARG A 209 -13.51 6.99 19.67
N ALA A 210 -13.57 8.25 20.08
CA ALA A 210 -13.83 9.36 19.17
C ALA A 210 -12.71 9.50 18.11
N ILE A 211 -11.44 9.33 18.50
CA ILE A 211 -10.29 9.38 17.58
C ILE A 211 -10.31 8.17 16.65
N ALA A 212 -10.62 6.98 17.17
CA ALA A 212 -10.76 5.76 16.38
C ALA A 212 -11.86 5.92 15.30
N ILE A 213 -13.03 6.47 15.66
CA ILE A 213 -14.12 6.71 14.71
C ILE A 213 -13.73 7.82 13.71
N ALA A 214 -13.14 8.92 14.17
CA ALA A 214 -12.71 10.00 13.28
C ALA A 214 -11.69 9.53 12.24
N SER A 215 -10.81 8.59 12.60
CA SER A 215 -9.83 8.05 11.67
C SER A 215 -10.46 7.26 10.50
N LEU A 216 -11.69 6.79 10.61
CA LEU A 216 -12.41 6.11 9.52
C LEU A 216 -12.81 7.07 8.38
N LEU A 217 -12.79 8.39 8.59
CA LEU A 217 -13.20 9.35 7.56
C LEU A 217 -12.35 9.23 6.28
N PHE A 218 -11.03 9.06 6.43
CA PHE A 218 -10.17 8.94 5.26
C PHE A 218 -10.33 7.60 4.52
N PRO A 219 -10.32 6.41 5.15
CA PRO A 219 -10.62 5.15 4.48
C PRO A 219 -11.98 5.16 3.77
N VAL A 220 -13.03 5.69 4.39
CA VAL A 220 -14.35 5.80 3.76
C VAL A 220 -14.30 6.74 2.55
N TYR A 221 -13.69 7.92 2.69
CA TYR A 221 -13.48 8.85 1.58
C TYR A 221 -12.71 8.16 0.44
N TYR A 222 -11.62 7.46 0.75
CA TYR A 222 -10.79 6.74 -0.22
C TYR A 222 -11.59 5.70 -1.01
N ILE A 223 -12.37 4.89 -0.31
CA ILE A 223 -13.23 3.85 -0.93
C ILE A 223 -14.29 4.51 -1.82
N VAL A 224 -15.03 5.49 -1.30
CA VAL A 224 -16.09 6.17 -2.04
C VAL A 224 -15.54 6.86 -3.28
N LEU A 225 -14.45 7.63 -3.15
CA LEU A 225 -13.84 8.31 -4.29
C LEU A 225 -13.33 7.29 -5.33
N SER A 226 -12.70 6.20 -4.89
CA SER A 226 -12.23 5.14 -5.80
C SER A 226 -13.39 4.53 -6.58
N LEU A 227 -14.48 4.16 -5.94
CA LEU A 227 -15.66 3.57 -6.59
C LEU A 227 -16.36 4.56 -7.53
N VAL A 228 -16.51 5.83 -7.12
CA VAL A 228 -17.09 6.88 -7.97
C VAL A 228 -16.25 7.10 -9.23
N LEU A 229 -14.94 7.19 -9.08
CA LEU A 229 -14.05 7.39 -10.22
C LEU A 229 -13.98 6.13 -11.09
N HIS A 230 -13.97 4.94 -10.49
CA HIS A 230 -14.06 3.69 -11.24
C HIS A 230 -15.34 3.63 -12.08
N ALA A 231 -16.50 3.95 -11.52
CA ALA A 231 -17.78 3.95 -12.24
C ALA A 231 -17.84 4.99 -13.36
N ARG A 232 -17.12 6.10 -13.24
CA ARG A 232 -17.03 7.16 -14.28
C ARG A 232 -15.99 6.84 -15.37
N ARG A 233 -15.11 5.87 -15.15
CA ARG A 233 -14.24 5.38 -16.22
C ARG A 233 -15.13 4.80 -17.32
N ARG A 234 -14.91 5.20 -18.57
CA ARG A 234 -15.51 4.50 -19.70
C ARG A 234 -15.11 3.02 -19.55
N PRO A 235 -16.03 2.07 -19.79
CA PRO A 235 -15.67 0.67 -19.68
C PRO A 235 -14.41 0.48 -20.52
N PHE A 236 -13.35 -0.03 -19.86
CA PHE A 236 -12.12 -0.48 -20.51
C PHE A 236 -12.60 -1.40 -21.62
N ASP A 237 -12.22 -1.11 -22.84
CA ASP A 237 -12.75 -1.77 -24.03
C ASP A 237 -12.52 -3.27 -23.89
N ALA A 238 -13.46 -3.96 -23.29
CA ALA A 238 -13.47 -5.41 -23.09
C ALA A 238 -13.46 -6.15 -24.43
N ALA A 239 -13.73 -5.41 -25.55
CA ALA A 239 -13.69 -5.93 -26.90
C ALA A 239 -12.27 -6.06 -27.46
N GLN A 240 -11.26 -5.40 -26.89
CA GLN A 240 -9.91 -5.43 -27.48
C GLN A 240 -8.89 -6.28 -26.73
N GLY A 241 -9.12 -6.72 -25.51
CA GLY A 241 -8.23 -7.67 -24.80
C GLY A 241 -6.72 -7.35 -24.83
N ARG A 242 -6.33 -6.11 -25.20
CA ARG A 242 -4.95 -5.69 -25.39
C ARG A 242 -4.64 -4.50 -24.48
N PRO A 243 -3.45 -4.46 -23.86
CA PRO A 243 -2.94 -3.24 -23.27
C PRO A 243 -2.95 -2.13 -24.33
N PHE A 244 -3.39 -0.93 -23.96
CA PHE A 244 -3.28 0.24 -24.84
C PHE A 244 -1.80 0.45 -25.19
N VAL A 245 -1.41 0.06 -26.39
CA VAL A 245 -0.14 0.45 -27.00
C VAL A 245 -0.39 1.82 -27.63
N PRO A 246 0.30 2.90 -27.20
CA PRO A 246 0.23 4.17 -27.89
C PRO A 246 0.62 3.93 -29.36
N ALA A 247 -0.18 4.43 -30.29
CA ALA A 247 0.15 4.36 -31.71
C ALA A 247 1.57 4.92 -31.90
N GLN A 248 2.51 4.06 -32.28
CA GLN A 248 3.83 4.49 -32.71
C GLN A 248 3.59 5.32 -33.99
N GLY A 249 3.96 6.59 -33.91
CA GLY A 249 3.90 7.46 -35.07
C GLY A 249 4.63 6.80 -36.25
N GLY A 250 3.89 6.52 -37.32
CA GLY A 250 4.46 6.02 -38.55
C GLY A 250 5.49 7.02 -39.11
N PRO A 251 6.49 6.55 -39.88
CA PRO A 251 7.50 7.42 -40.43
C PRO A 251 6.85 8.40 -41.44
N ALA A 252 7.10 9.68 -41.24
CA ALA A 252 6.79 10.71 -42.21
C ALA A 252 7.49 10.38 -43.52
N ARG A 253 6.72 10.32 -44.61
CA ARG A 253 7.21 10.32 -45.96
C ARG A 253 7.55 11.74 -46.40
#